data_2b816bc80c9aadea3ae73ed1c5b83f55
#
_entry.id   2b816bc80c9aadea3ae73ed1c5b83f55
#
_cell.length_a   1.000
_cell.length_b   1.000
_cell.length_c   1.000
_cell.angle_alpha   90.00
_cell.angle_beta   90.00
_cell.angle_gamma   90.00
#
_symmetry.space_group_name_H-M   'P 1'
#
loop_
_entity.id
_entity.type
_entity.pdbx_description
1 polymer ?
#
loop_
_entity_poly.entity_id
_entity_poly.type
_entity_poly.pdbx_seq_one_letter_code
_entity_poly.pdbx_strand_id
1 'polypeptide(L)'
;FTIQGKDTVEYPIQNTYKILTYIDSTGCTSCKLKLAEWEKFITVVDSIRPHTVQFLFFLCPKNGMEIYQTLRVERFKHPICIDEGDNLNKLNHFPADMAFQTFLLDNDNRVVAMGNPIHNLKVRELYLKIIQGREVKSDDEDNVVQTIVDVDKVSTSMGNFDWQKEQKVTFIMKNVGDKLLAI
;
A
#
# COMPACT_ATOMS: atom_id res chain seq x y z
N PHE A 1 15.52 -11.61 2.00
CA PHE A 1 15.41 -10.55 3.02
C PHE A 1 16.70 -10.43 3.81
N THR A 2 16.95 -9.29 4.42
CA THR A 2 18.11 -9.05 5.28
C THR A 2 17.67 -8.39 6.59
N ILE A 3 18.39 -8.64 7.67
CA ILE A 3 18.22 -7.92 8.95
C ILE A 3 19.44 -7.03 9.15
N GLN A 4 19.23 -5.73 9.26
CA GLN A 4 20.28 -4.71 9.40
C GLN A 4 21.36 -4.75 8.27
N GLY A 5 21.02 -5.33 7.12
CA GLY A 5 21.97 -5.47 6.02
C GLY A 5 23.19 -6.35 6.32
N LYS A 6 23.08 -7.26 7.29
CA LYS A 6 24.20 -8.14 7.68
C LYS A 6 24.03 -9.52 7.06
N ASP A 7 22.92 -10.16 7.34
CA ASP A 7 22.68 -11.56 6.99
C ASP A 7 21.48 -11.66 6.05
N THR A 8 21.54 -12.58 5.10
CA THR A 8 20.36 -12.96 4.32
C THR A 8 19.55 -13.95 5.13
N VAL A 9 18.26 -13.66 5.29
CA VAL A 9 17.33 -14.50 6.04
C VAL A 9 16.21 -14.98 5.14
N GLU A 10 15.81 -16.22 5.31
CA GLU A 10 14.55 -16.71 4.75
C GLU A 10 13.39 -16.09 5.54
N TYR A 11 12.43 -15.56 4.82
CA TYR A 11 11.26 -14.92 5.42
C TYR A 11 10.00 -15.44 4.73
N PRO A 12 9.53 -16.65 5.09
CA PRO A 12 8.38 -17.25 4.46
C PRO A 12 7.12 -16.43 4.73
N ILE A 13 6.32 -16.21 3.69
CA ILE A 13 5.10 -15.39 3.77
C ILE A 13 3.93 -16.33 4.10
N GLN A 14 3.52 -16.39 5.36
CA GLN A 14 2.56 -17.37 5.87
C GLN A 14 1.48 -16.79 6.80
N ASN A 15 1.56 -15.51 7.18
CA ASN A 15 0.64 -14.94 8.16
C ASN A 15 -0.72 -14.59 7.55
N THR A 16 -1.73 -14.49 8.42
CA THR A 16 -3.12 -14.16 8.04
C THR A 16 -3.20 -12.80 7.34
N TYR A 17 -2.49 -11.81 7.87
CA TYR A 17 -2.38 -10.49 7.24
C TYR A 17 -0.94 -10.17 6.89
N LYS A 18 -0.73 -9.39 5.85
CA LYS A 18 0.57 -8.85 5.47
C LYS A 18 0.44 -7.35 5.27
N ILE A 19 1.36 -6.59 5.83
CA ILE A 19 1.51 -5.17 5.52
C ILE A 19 2.72 -5.05 4.60
N LEU A 20 2.45 -4.84 3.32
CA LEU A 20 3.48 -4.64 2.30
C LEU A 20 3.71 -3.15 2.13
N THR A 21 4.96 -2.73 2.30
CA THR A 21 5.41 -1.35 2.06
C THR A 21 6.50 -1.36 1.00
N TYR A 22 6.23 -0.67 -0.09
CA TYR A 22 7.21 -0.42 -1.15
C TYR A 22 7.77 0.99 -1.00
N ILE A 23 9.08 1.14 -1.13
CA ILE A 23 9.78 2.43 -1.08
C ILE A 23 10.69 2.52 -2.28
N ASP A 24 10.35 3.44 -3.18
CA ASP A 24 11.10 3.69 -4.39
C ASP A 24 12.42 4.43 -4.16
N SER A 25 13.22 4.54 -5.21
CA SER A 25 14.52 5.23 -5.21
C SER A 25 14.43 6.75 -5.34
N THR A 26 13.24 7.36 -5.40
CA THR A 26 13.09 8.80 -5.58
C THR A 26 13.26 9.55 -4.26
N GLY A 27 14.00 10.64 -4.25
CA GLY A 27 14.21 11.47 -3.06
C GLY A 27 15.04 10.80 -1.95
N CYS A 28 14.79 11.21 -0.71
CA CYS A 28 15.49 10.73 0.48
C CYS A 28 14.86 9.45 1.01
N THR A 29 15.53 8.31 0.82
CA THR A 29 15.02 7.00 1.25
C THR A 29 14.89 6.90 2.78
N SER A 30 15.87 7.38 3.54
CA SER A 30 15.82 7.38 5.01
C SER A 30 14.67 8.23 5.56
N CYS A 31 14.36 9.36 4.90
CA CYS A 31 13.22 10.21 5.27
C CYS A 31 11.87 9.52 5.04
N LYS A 32 11.76 8.69 3.99
CA LYS A 32 10.57 7.92 3.66
C LYS A 32 10.39 6.71 4.59
N LEU A 33 11.49 6.08 5.00
CA LEU A 33 11.49 4.87 5.80
C LEU A 33 10.84 5.06 7.17
N LYS A 34 11.15 6.15 7.90
CA LYS A 34 10.64 6.40 9.25
C LYS A 34 10.64 5.16 10.14
N LEU A 35 11.77 4.45 10.20
CA LEU A 35 11.88 3.14 10.84
C LEU A 35 11.42 3.13 12.30
N ALA A 36 11.70 4.19 13.06
CA ALA A 36 11.25 4.32 14.45
C ALA A 36 9.72 4.35 14.58
N GLU A 37 9.01 4.94 13.61
CA GLU A 37 7.55 4.97 13.62
C GLU A 37 6.98 3.59 13.23
N TRP A 38 7.65 2.87 12.33
CA TRP A 38 7.30 1.50 12.01
C TRP A 38 7.47 0.58 13.22
N GLU A 39 8.58 0.67 13.97
CA GLU A 39 8.79 -0.10 15.21
C GLU A 39 7.64 0.11 16.20
N LYS A 40 7.20 1.36 16.40
CA LYS A 40 6.06 1.66 17.28
C LYS A 40 4.78 1.01 16.76
N PHE A 41 4.52 1.11 15.45
CA PHE A 41 3.32 0.54 14.85
C PHE A 41 3.31 -0.99 14.91
N ILE A 42 4.44 -1.63 14.63
CA ILE A 42 4.61 -3.09 14.76
C ILE A 42 4.31 -3.53 16.20
N THR A 43 4.87 -2.83 17.19
CA THR A 43 4.62 -3.12 18.60
C THR A 43 3.13 -3.02 18.96
N VAL A 44 2.43 -2.02 18.44
CA VAL A 44 0.97 -1.88 18.63
C VAL A 44 0.23 -3.05 17.99
N VAL A 45 0.54 -3.41 16.76
CA VAL A 45 -0.09 -4.53 16.05
C VAL A 45 0.14 -5.85 16.79
N ASP A 46 1.37 -6.12 17.20
CA ASP A 46 1.71 -7.34 17.94
C ASP A 46 1.04 -7.41 19.31
N SER A 47 0.82 -6.26 19.98
CA SER A 47 0.07 -6.24 21.23
C SER A 47 -1.41 -6.58 21.08
N ILE A 48 -2.00 -6.29 19.91
CA ILE A 48 -3.41 -6.52 19.60
C ILE A 48 -3.64 -7.95 19.12
N ARG A 49 -2.80 -8.40 18.18
CA ARG A 49 -2.85 -9.74 17.56
C ARG A 49 -1.45 -10.29 17.36
N PRO A 50 -0.86 -10.94 18.37
CA PRO A 50 0.48 -11.49 18.29
C PRO A 50 0.63 -12.45 17.10
N HIS A 51 1.71 -12.30 16.34
CA HIS A 51 2.11 -13.17 15.23
C HIS A 51 1.07 -13.35 14.10
N THR A 52 0.07 -12.47 14.01
CA THR A 52 -0.98 -12.57 12.98
C THR A 52 -0.64 -11.75 11.74
N VAL A 53 0.17 -10.71 11.89
CA VAL A 53 0.55 -9.79 10.81
C VAL A 53 2.02 -9.93 10.49
N GLN A 54 2.32 -10.03 9.20
CA GLN A 54 3.69 -10.01 8.70
C GLN A 54 3.97 -8.67 8.02
N PHE A 55 5.11 -8.09 8.33
CA PHE A 55 5.54 -6.82 7.74
C PHE A 55 6.55 -7.08 6.62
N LEU A 56 6.22 -6.65 5.41
CA LEU A 56 6.98 -6.87 4.19
C LEU A 56 7.49 -5.52 3.68
N PHE A 57 8.74 -5.22 3.98
CA PHE A 57 9.40 -4.00 3.52
C PHE A 57 10.21 -4.29 2.25
N PHE A 58 9.85 -3.66 1.15
CA PHE A 58 10.57 -3.72 -0.12
C PHE A 58 11.15 -2.35 -0.44
N LEU A 59 12.47 -2.30 -0.54
CA LEU A 59 13.20 -1.07 -0.80
C LEU A 59 13.91 -1.18 -2.15
N CYS A 60 13.69 -0.18 -3.01
CA CYS A 60 14.44 0.00 -4.24
C CYS A 60 15.37 1.21 -4.09
N PRO A 61 16.56 1.08 -3.47
CA PRO A 61 17.47 2.20 -3.25
C PRO A 61 18.26 2.56 -4.51
N LYS A 62 18.63 3.83 -4.66
CA LYS A 62 19.63 4.25 -5.65
C LYS A 62 21.04 3.72 -5.30
N ASN A 63 21.30 3.61 -4.01
CA ASN A 63 22.57 3.15 -3.46
C ASN A 63 22.29 2.19 -2.29
N GLY A 64 22.51 0.91 -2.50
CA GLY A 64 22.31 -0.11 -1.47
C GLY A 64 23.15 0.11 -0.22
N MET A 65 24.36 0.66 -0.35
CA MET A 65 25.26 0.90 0.79
C MET A 65 24.68 1.89 1.79
N GLU A 66 24.00 2.96 1.30
CA GLU A 66 23.35 3.95 2.15
C GLU A 66 22.24 3.32 2.99
N ILE A 67 21.47 2.43 2.39
CA ILE A 67 20.40 1.69 3.09
C ILE A 67 20.99 0.80 4.18
N TYR A 68 22.02 0.05 3.89
CA TYR A 68 22.66 -0.81 4.89
C TYR A 68 23.19 -0.01 6.09
N GLN A 69 23.75 1.17 5.85
CA GLN A 69 24.19 2.07 6.92
C GLN A 69 22.99 2.56 7.75
N THR A 70 21.92 3.01 7.10
CA THR A 70 20.70 3.48 7.76
C THR A 70 20.11 2.39 8.65
N LEU A 71 19.95 1.17 8.14
CA LEU A 71 19.41 0.04 8.89
C LEU A 71 20.21 -0.30 10.14
N ARG A 72 21.54 -0.17 10.06
CA ARG A 72 22.45 -0.41 11.20
C ARG A 72 22.38 0.70 12.24
N VAL A 73 22.39 1.95 11.81
CA VAL A 73 22.29 3.12 12.69
C VAL A 73 20.99 3.12 13.45
N GLU A 74 19.88 2.90 12.75
CA GLU A 74 18.54 2.85 13.33
C GLU A 74 18.26 1.53 14.10
N ARG A 75 19.18 0.55 14.00
CA ARG A 75 19.05 -0.77 14.63
C ARG A 75 17.72 -1.47 14.33
N PHE A 76 17.19 -1.28 13.12
CA PHE A 76 15.92 -1.87 12.71
C PHE A 76 16.03 -3.40 12.67
N LYS A 77 15.15 -4.09 13.42
CA LYS A 77 15.25 -5.54 13.65
C LYS A 77 14.41 -6.39 12.71
N HIS A 78 13.52 -5.76 11.95
CA HIS A 78 12.63 -6.50 11.06
C HIS A 78 13.29 -6.77 9.71
N PRO A 79 12.93 -7.90 9.06
CA PRO A 79 13.46 -8.24 7.75
C PRO A 79 13.06 -7.23 6.67
N ILE A 80 14.00 -6.86 5.82
CA ILE A 80 13.82 -5.96 4.69
C ILE A 80 14.31 -6.65 3.42
N CYS A 81 13.57 -6.51 2.33
CA CYS A 81 13.99 -6.89 0.99
C CYS A 81 14.62 -5.68 0.29
N ILE A 82 15.85 -5.81 -0.15
CA ILE A 82 16.51 -4.82 -1.01
C ILE A 82 16.31 -5.30 -2.46
N ASP A 83 15.45 -4.63 -3.19
CA ASP A 83 15.12 -4.92 -4.59
C ASP A 83 15.81 -3.89 -5.50
N GLU A 84 17.11 -4.04 -5.68
CA GLU A 84 17.92 -3.15 -6.53
C GLU A 84 17.43 -3.11 -7.98
N GLY A 85 16.80 -4.18 -8.42
CA GLY A 85 16.25 -4.29 -9.78
C GLY A 85 14.87 -3.70 -9.95
N ASP A 86 14.24 -3.21 -8.87
CA ASP A 86 12.85 -2.73 -8.89
C ASP A 86 11.86 -3.75 -9.46
N ASN A 87 12.10 -5.02 -9.18
CA ASN A 87 11.34 -6.11 -9.77
C ASN A 87 9.91 -6.14 -9.26
N LEU A 88 9.71 -5.84 -7.98
CA LEU A 88 8.37 -5.83 -7.39
C LEU A 88 7.49 -4.77 -8.05
N ASN A 89 8.01 -3.57 -8.25
CA ASN A 89 7.27 -2.48 -8.90
C ASN A 89 7.04 -2.76 -10.40
N LYS A 90 8.04 -3.31 -11.10
CA LYS A 90 7.88 -3.71 -12.51
C LYS A 90 6.76 -4.72 -12.73
N LEU A 91 6.52 -5.60 -11.75
CA LEU A 91 5.46 -6.60 -11.80
C LEU A 91 4.09 -6.03 -11.42
N ASN A 92 4.03 -5.08 -10.49
CA ASN A 92 2.78 -4.63 -9.87
C ASN A 92 2.35 -3.21 -10.30
N HIS A 93 3.25 -2.43 -10.90
CA HIS A 93 2.98 -1.04 -11.33
C HIS A 93 2.41 -0.18 -10.22
N PHE A 94 3.13 -0.08 -9.10
CA PHE A 94 2.67 0.69 -7.95
C PHE A 94 2.42 2.16 -8.27
N PRO A 95 1.46 2.80 -7.58
CA PRO A 95 1.22 4.23 -7.73
C PRO A 95 2.49 5.05 -7.50
N ALA A 96 2.67 6.13 -8.27
CA ALA A 96 3.80 7.04 -8.09
C ALA A 96 3.75 7.81 -6.76
N ASP A 97 2.54 8.04 -6.24
CA ASP A 97 2.36 8.69 -4.95
C ASP A 97 2.66 7.71 -3.81
N MET A 98 3.67 8.04 -3.01
CA MET A 98 4.12 7.23 -1.87
C MET A 98 3.02 7.01 -0.81
N ALA A 99 2.00 7.87 -0.76
CA ALA A 99 0.87 7.69 0.15
C ALA A 99 0.11 6.38 -0.12
N PHE A 100 0.20 5.88 -1.35
CA PHE A 100 -0.48 4.66 -1.82
C PHE A 100 0.46 3.48 -2.09
N GLN A 101 1.68 3.53 -1.59
CA GLN A 101 2.69 2.46 -1.74
C GLN A 101 2.74 1.52 -0.54
N THR A 102 1.70 1.53 0.32
CA THR A 102 1.56 0.60 1.44
C THR A 102 0.19 -0.05 1.38
N PHE A 103 0.17 -1.37 1.55
CA PHE A 103 -1.02 -2.20 1.36
C PHE A 103 -1.19 -3.14 2.54
N LEU A 104 -2.42 -3.26 3.04
CA LEU A 104 -2.82 -4.37 3.90
C LEU A 104 -3.37 -5.48 3.01
N LEU A 105 -2.79 -6.67 3.12
CA LEU A 105 -3.20 -7.86 2.39
C LEU A 105 -3.81 -8.88 3.36
N ASP A 106 -4.81 -9.61 2.86
CA ASP A 106 -5.41 -10.74 3.57
C ASP A 106 -4.58 -12.05 3.42
N ASN A 107 -5.15 -13.14 3.88
CA ASN A 107 -4.56 -14.47 3.76
C ASN A 107 -4.32 -14.91 2.31
N ASP A 108 -5.20 -14.50 1.40
CA ASP A 108 -5.13 -14.83 -0.03
C ASP A 108 -4.26 -13.85 -0.83
N ASN A 109 -3.53 -12.96 -0.13
CA ASN A 109 -2.72 -11.87 -0.70
C ASN A 109 -3.53 -10.84 -1.50
N ARG A 110 -4.82 -10.68 -1.20
CA ARG A 110 -5.65 -9.63 -1.79
C ARG A 110 -5.51 -8.34 -0.99
N VAL A 111 -5.48 -7.22 -1.69
CA VAL A 111 -5.46 -5.90 -1.04
C VAL A 111 -6.82 -5.64 -0.38
N VAL A 112 -6.84 -5.50 0.94
CA VAL A 112 -8.04 -5.17 1.72
C VAL A 112 -8.06 -3.73 2.21
N ALA A 113 -6.91 -3.07 2.27
CA ALA A 113 -6.80 -1.64 2.48
C ALA A 113 -5.50 -1.10 1.89
N MET A 114 -5.50 0.18 1.50
CA MET A 114 -4.35 0.86 0.92
C MET A 114 -4.11 2.18 1.65
N GLY A 115 -2.84 2.55 1.75
CA GLY A 115 -2.40 3.80 2.38
C GLY A 115 -1.38 3.55 3.48
N ASN A 116 -0.60 4.56 3.80
CA ASN A 116 0.50 4.41 4.76
C ASN A 116 0.04 4.73 6.20
N PRO A 117 0.00 3.72 7.11
CA PRO A 117 -0.47 3.89 8.49
C PRO A 117 0.49 4.71 9.37
N ILE A 118 1.72 4.96 8.88
CA ILE A 118 2.69 5.80 9.60
C ILE A 118 2.42 7.29 9.33
N HIS A 119 1.91 7.61 8.16
CA HIS A 119 1.65 8.99 7.75
C HIS A 119 0.21 9.44 7.97
N ASN A 120 -0.75 8.50 8.06
CA ASN A 120 -2.17 8.81 8.15
C ASN A 120 -2.83 8.03 9.29
N LEU A 121 -3.34 8.76 10.29
CA LEU A 121 -3.98 8.17 11.47
C LEU A 121 -5.28 7.42 11.11
N LYS A 122 -6.07 7.91 10.17
CA LYS A 122 -7.31 7.23 9.72
C LYS A 122 -6.99 5.89 9.06
N VAL A 123 -5.92 5.85 8.25
CA VAL A 123 -5.43 4.60 7.64
C VAL A 123 -4.94 3.65 8.73
N ARG A 124 -4.22 4.14 9.74
CA ARG A 124 -3.78 3.34 10.88
C ARG A 124 -4.96 2.71 11.61
N GLU A 125 -5.97 3.49 11.92
CA GLU A 125 -7.19 3.01 12.59
C GLU A 125 -7.93 1.97 11.75
N LEU A 126 -8.04 2.20 10.43
CA LEU A 126 -8.62 1.24 9.50
C LEU A 126 -7.89 -0.10 9.53
N TYR A 127 -6.54 -0.07 9.42
CA TYR A 127 -5.73 -1.30 9.48
C TYR A 127 -5.95 -2.04 10.80
N LEU A 128 -5.94 -1.34 11.92
CA LEU A 128 -6.14 -1.95 13.24
C LEU A 128 -7.55 -2.53 13.38
N LYS A 129 -8.60 -1.87 12.88
CA LYS A 129 -9.97 -2.39 12.86
C LYS A 129 -10.05 -3.69 12.07
N ILE A 130 -9.49 -3.73 10.85
CA ILE A 130 -9.48 -4.94 10.00
C ILE A 130 -8.70 -6.08 10.67
N ILE A 131 -7.51 -5.82 11.17
CA ILE A 131 -6.66 -6.82 11.85
C ILE A 131 -7.34 -7.39 13.08
N GLN A 132 -8.11 -6.58 13.81
CA GLN A 132 -8.90 -7.04 14.96
C GLN A 132 -10.12 -7.88 14.58
N GLY A 133 -10.46 -7.96 13.29
CA GLY A 133 -11.67 -8.62 12.81
C GLY A 133 -12.95 -7.88 13.22
N ARG A 134 -12.84 -6.59 13.53
CA ARG A 134 -14.01 -5.74 13.74
C ARG A 134 -14.59 -5.37 12.38
N GLU A 135 -15.90 -5.51 12.25
CA GLU A 135 -16.59 -4.99 11.07
C GLU A 135 -16.25 -3.50 10.93
N VAL A 136 -15.68 -3.13 9.82
CA VAL A 136 -15.54 -1.73 9.43
C VAL A 136 -16.93 -1.30 9.01
N LYS A 137 -17.78 -0.95 9.99
CA LYS A 137 -18.92 -0.12 9.68
C LYS A 137 -18.31 1.18 9.17
N SER A 138 -18.61 1.51 7.95
CA SER A 138 -18.32 2.84 7.45
C SER A 138 -19.07 3.81 8.38
N ASP A 139 -18.34 4.51 9.26
CA ASP A 139 -18.89 5.59 10.07
C ASP A 139 -19.44 6.74 9.18
N ASP A 140 -19.38 6.54 7.85
CA ASP A 140 -19.93 7.40 6.81
C ASP A 140 -21.29 6.95 6.26
N GLU A 141 -21.95 5.92 6.84
CA GLU A 141 -23.32 5.59 6.39
C GLU A 141 -24.31 6.74 6.59
N ASP A 142 -24.02 7.66 7.52
CA ASP A 142 -24.85 8.86 7.70
C ASP A 142 -24.47 10.03 6.77
N ASN A 143 -23.35 9.95 6.03
CA ASN A 143 -22.87 11.02 5.16
C ASN A 143 -22.44 10.58 3.74
N VAL A 144 -22.72 9.35 3.36
CA VAL A 144 -22.56 8.94 1.95
C VAL A 144 -23.67 9.64 1.17
N VAL A 145 -23.27 10.71 0.50
CA VAL A 145 -24.14 11.36 -0.47
C VAL A 145 -24.35 10.37 -1.61
N GLN A 146 -25.35 9.49 -1.46
CA GLN A 146 -25.74 8.60 -2.53
C GLN A 146 -26.51 9.41 -3.56
N THR A 147 -26.00 9.45 -4.78
CA THR A 147 -26.71 10.00 -5.92
C THR A 147 -26.83 8.92 -6.99
N ILE A 148 -27.82 9.07 -7.84
CA ILE A 148 -28.04 8.16 -8.97
C ILE A 148 -27.29 8.75 -10.18
N VAL A 149 -26.41 7.94 -10.76
CA VAL A 149 -25.66 8.33 -11.95
C VAL A 149 -26.12 7.47 -13.12
N ASP A 150 -26.55 8.11 -14.17
CA ASP A 150 -26.82 7.48 -15.46
C ASP A 150 -25.56 7.58 -16.33
N VAL A 151 -25.16 6.46 -16.93
CA VAL A 151 -23.97 6.37 -17.77
C VAL A 151 -24.39 5.91 -19.15
N ASP A 152 -23.99 6.66 -20.18
CA ASP A 152 -24.36 6.37 -21.58
C ASP A 152 -23.93 4.97 -22.04
N LYS A 153 -22.85 4.44 -21.46
CA LYS A 153 -22.32 3.10 -21.75
C LYS A 153 -21.46 2.60 -20.61
N VAL A 154 -21.59 1.32 -20.28
CA VAL A 154 -20.84 0.65 -19.23
C VAL A 154 -19.48 0.14 -19.74
N SER A 155 -19.41 -0.14 -21.04
CA SER A 155 -18.19 -0.58 -21.71
C SER A 155 -18.19 -0.12 -23.17
N THR A 156 -17.02 -0.02 -23.76
CA THR A 156 -16.86 0.26 -25.17
C THR A 156 -15.71 -0.53 -25.73
N SER A 157 -15.88 -1.05 -26.95
CA SER A 157 -14.80 -1.69 -27.68
C SER A 157 -13.98 -0.63 -28.41
N MET A 158 -12.67 -0.65 -28.21
CA MET A 158 -11.75 0.25 -28.92
C MET A 158 -11.30 -0.30 -30.27
N GLY A 159 -11.82 -1.47 -30.68
CA GLY A 159 -11.46 -2.11 -31.95
C GLY A 159 -10.01 -2.60 -31.97
N ASN A 160 -9.41 -2.61 -33.16
CA ASN A 160 -7.99 -2.94 -33.32
C ASN A 160 -7.14 -1.78 -32.79
N PHE A 161 -6.26 -2.07 -31.87
CA PHE A 161 -5.42 -1.10 -31.20
C PHE A 161 -4.16 -0.80 -32.03
N ASP A 162 -3.99 0.46 -32.42
CA ASP A 162 -2.76 0.97 -32.99
C ASP A 162 -1.96 1.69 -31.92
N TRP A 163 -0.87 1.09 -31.45
CA TRP A 163 -0.04 1.62 -30.35
C TRP A 163 0.65 2.95 -30.68
N GLN A 164 0.69 3.34 -31.96
CA GLN A 164 1.27 4.61 -32.39
C GLN A 164 0.26 5.78 -32.40
N LYS A 165 -1.01 5.50 -32.18
CA LYS A 165 -2.07 6.51 -32.17
C LYS A 165 -2.73 6.61 -30.82
N GLU A 166 -2.90 7.84 -30.35
CA GLU A 166 -3.67 8.11 -29.16
C GLU A 166 -5.13 7.66 -29.38
N GLN A 167 -5.61 6.80 -28.49
CA GLN A 167 -7.01 6.34 -28.47
C GLN A 167 -7.74 7.09 -27.36
N LYS A 168 -8.84 7.75 -27.73
CA LYS A 168 -9.70 8.47 -26.78
C LYS A 168 -11.07 7.86 -26.75
N VAL A 169 -11.56 7.60 -25.54
CA VAL A 169 -12.93 7.18 -25.29
C VAL A 169 -13.56 8.16 -24.34
N THR A 170 -14.75 8.60 -24.67
CA THR A 170 -15.54 9.49 -23.83
C THR A 170 -16.75 8.72 -23.28
N PHE A 171 -16.93 8.81 -21.98
CA PHE A 171 -18.15 8.37 -21.28
C PHE A 171 -18.89 9.62 -20.80
N ILE A 172 -20.19 9.62 -20.99
CA ILE A 172 -21.05 10.68 -20.48
C ILE A 172 -21.72 10.16 -19.21
N MET A 173 -21.43 10.81 -18.09
CA MET A 173 -22.09 10.55 -16.82
C MET A 173 -23.04 11.70 -16.49
N LYS A 174 -24.28 11.37 -16.27
CA LYS A 174 -25.31 12.33 -15.88
C LYS A 174 -25.78 12.02 -14.47
N ASN A 175 -25.64 12.99 -13.59
CA ASN A 175 -26.26 12.90 -12.29
C ASN A 175 -27.78 13.06 -12.44
N VAL A 176 -28.52 12.02 -12.14
CA VAL A 176 -29.99 11.99 -12.17
C VAL A 176 -30.61 11.90 -10.77
N GLY A 177 -29.75 11.90 -9.73
CA GLY A 177 -30.15 12.00 -8.34
C GLY A 177 -30.31 13.46 -7.89
N ASP A 178 -30.76 13.63 -6.66
CA ASP A 178 -31.05 14.91 -6.03
C ASP A 178 -29.86 15.53 -5.27
N LYS A 179 -28.73 14.82 -5.20
CA LYS A 179 -27.54 15.25 -4.48
C LYS A 179 -26.36 15.49 -5.44
N LEU A 180 -25.40 16.30 -5.03
CA LEU A 180 -24.21 16.56 -5.82
C LEU A 180 -23.37 15.30 -6.01
N LEU A 181 -22.88 15.08 -7.24
CA LEU A 181 -21.86 14.07 -7.55
C LEU A 181 -20.50 14.65 -7.21
N ALA A 182 -19.81 14.06 -6.23
CA ALA A 182 -18.40 14.32 -5.97
C ALA A 182 -17.57 13.29 -6.74
N ILE A 183 -16.66 13.76 -7.59
CA ILE A 183 -15.70 12.96 -8.36
C ILE A 183 -14.30 13.21 -7.81
#